data_620cd9f4160ac6113f7dbd3782c28498
#
_entry.id   620cd9f4160ac6113f7dbd3782c28498
#
_cell.length_a   1.000
_cell.length_b   1.000
_cell.length_c   1.000
_cell.angle_alpha   90.00
_cell.angle_beta   90.00
_cell.angle_gamma   90.00
#
_symmetry.space_group_name_H-M   'P 1'
#
loop_
_entity.id
_entity.type
_entity.pdbx_description
1 polymer ?
#
loop_
_entity_poly.entity_id
_entity_poly.type
_entity_poly.pdbx_seq_one_letter_code
_entity_poly.pdbx_strand_id
1 'polypeptide(L)'
;MAEPIVIDGRRAWLKQYGEGSRALALGALSFVARLFHLEALRPPPHRGGEAARDIEARRIAELQAQAVNVPQVLGTGRAALVLSDNGRSLASCLREADEAGRDELVRHSLAAIARSHAQGAYFGQPLPRNMTFDGQQIGFIDFEEDPLEVMDLAQAQARDWLMFGYGVAKYYEHRLPVLQQLLAEAMCDEGAPVVEHAHAVTGRLQPMARVLRLGRSARALAHSILVIHAATTLSVLVVALVCVDWFSDGRLDMLGLLG
;
A
#
# COMPACT_ATOMS: atom_id res chain seq x y z
N MET A 1 -11.17 17.40 4.25
CA MET A 1 -11.00 17.40 5.72
C MET A 1 -12.02 16.44 6.31
N ALA A 2 -11.65 15.59 7.28
CA ALA A 2 -12.59 14.63 7.88
C ALA A 2 -12.84 14.99 9.36
N GLU A 3 -14.10 15.03 9.76
CA GLU A 3 -14.56 15.37 11.12
C GLU A 3 -15.44 14.25 11.67
N PRO A 4 -15.25 13.87 12.95
CA PRO A 4 -16.12 12.88 13.57
C PRO A 4 -17.51 13.47 13.84
N ILE A 5 -18.54 12.71 13.53
CA ILE A 5 -19.94 13.05 13.83
C ILE A 5 -20.62 11.85 14.47
N VAL A 6 -21.82 12.03 15.00
CA VAL A 6 -22.65 10.94 15.54
C VAL A 6 -23.98 10.91 14.78
N ILE A 7 -24.32 9.72 14.23
CA ILE A 7 -25.58 9.45 13.54
C ILE A 7 -26.22 8.24 14.22
N ASP A 8 -27.43 8.38 14.68
CA ASP A 8 -28.19 7.32 15.38
C ASP A 8 -27.41 6.65 16.52
N GLY A 9 -26.65 7.47 17.29
CA GLY A 9 -25.81 7.01 18.39
C GLY A 9 -24.52 6.29 17.97
N ARG A 10 -24.22 6.21 16.69
CA ARG A 10 -23.01 5.58 16.15
C ARG A 10 -22.05 6.64 15.63
N ARG A 11 -20.74 6.39 15.81
CA ARG A 11 -19.70 7.23 15.25
C ARG A 11 -19.66 7.12 13.73
N ALA A 12 -19.57 8.27 13.06
CA ALA A 12 -19.40 8.38 11.61
C ALA A 12 -18.42 9.52 11.31
N TRP A 13 -18.01 9.67 10.06
CA TRP A 13 -17.08 10.69 9.61
C TRP A 13 -17.69 11.54 8.51
N LEU A 14 -17.74 12.84 8.70
CA LEU A 14 -18.06 13.79 7.63
C LEU A 14 -16.75 14.17 6.93
N LYS A 15 -16.57 13.72 5.69
CA LYS A 15 -15.42 14.06 4.86
C LYS A 15 -15.83 15.12 3.84
N GLN A 16 -15.18 16.28 3.91
CA GLN A 16 -15.39 17.39 2.99
C GLN A 16 -14.22 17.49 2.02
N TYR A 17 -14.53 17.67 0.73
CA TYR A 17 -13.56 17.76 -0.37
C TYR A 17 -13.38 19.23 -0.75
N GLY A 18 -12.18 19.77 -0.51
CA GLY A 18 -11.83 21.14 -0.88
C GLY A 18 -11.36 21.25 -2.34
N GLU A 19 -11.40 22.46 -2.89
CA GLU A 19 -10.90 22.75 -4.25
C GLU A 19 -9.37 22.95 -4.30
N GLY A 20 -8.64 22.63 -3.22
CA GLY A 20 -7.22 22.88 -3.09
C GLY A 20 -6.37 22.09 -4.09
N SER A 21 -5.66 22.77 -4.98
CA SER A 21 -4.74 22.14 -5.92
C SER A 21 -3.37 21.89 -5.27
N ARG A 22 -2.96 20.64 -5.14
CA ARG A 22 -1.57 20.26 -4.87
C ARG A 22 -0.73 20.17 -6.16
N ALA A 23 -1.14 20.89 -7.21
CA ALA A 23 -0.65 20.76 -8.57
C ALA A 23 0.88 20.93 -8.71
N LEU A 24 1.50 21.85 -7.97
CA LEU A 24 2.95 22.10 -8.06
C LEU A 24 3.78 20.96 -7.46
N ALA A 25 3.39 20.43 -6.29
CA ALA A 25 4.11 19.32 -5.65
C ALA A 25 3.96 18.03 -6.46
N LEU A 26 2.78 17.78 -7.02
CA LEU A 26 2.49 16.63 -7.88
C LEU A 26 3.22 16.74 -9.23
N GLY A 27 3.37 17.95 -9.79
CA GLY A 27 4.12 18.18 -11.02
C GLY A 27 5.59 17.80 -10.88
N ALA A 28 6.25 18.18 -9.79
CA ALA A 28 7.65 17.81 -9.52
C ALA A 28 7.79 16.28 -9.33
N LEU A 29 6.88 15.64 -8.60
CA LEU A 29 6.90 14.18 -8.41
C LEU A 29 6.64 13.43 -9.72
N SER A 30 5.73 13.92 -10.57
CA SER A 30 5.46 13.36 -11.90
C SER A 30 6.68 13.48 -12.82
N PHE A 31 7.39 14.60 -12.75
CA PHE A 31 8.61 14.80 -13.54
C PHE A 31 9.71 13.80 -13.13
N VAL A 32 9.92 13.63 -11.81
CA VAL A 32 10.89 12.66 -11.28
C VAL A 32 10.50 11.23 -11.66
N ALA A 33 9.22 10.87 -11.51
CA ALA A 33 8.74 9.54 -11.88
C ALA A 33 8.94 9.25 -13.38
N ARG A 34 8.71 10.22 -14.26
CA ARG A 34 8.99 10.11 -15.71
C ARG A 34 10.47 10.01 -16.02
N LEU A 35 11.30 10.87 -15.39
CA LEU A 35 12.75 10.90 -15.62
C LEU A 35 13.41 9.55 -15.30
N PHE A 36 12.94 8.87 -14.24
CA PHE A 36 13.46 7.58 -13.80
C PHE A 36 12.66 6.38 -14.29
N HIS A 37 11.68 6.57 -15.19
CA HIS A 37 10.78 5.52 -15.67
C HIS A 37 10.12 4.71 -14.52
N LEU A 38 9.67 5.41 -13.47
CA LEU A 38 9.04 4.84 -12.29
C LEU A 38 7.50 4.87 -12.46
N GLU A 39 6.98 4.12 -13.40
CA GLU A 39 5.56 4.18 -13.78
C GLU A 39 4.62 3.86 -12.61
N ALA A 40 4.93 2.87 -11.79
CA ALA A 40 4.14 2.55 -10.60
C ALA A 40 4.15 3.66 -9.52
N LEU A 41 5.07 4.64 -9.60
CA LEU A 41 5.09 5.81 -8.71
C LEU A 41 4.51 7.07 -9.36
N ARG A 42 4.00 6.97 -10.59
CA ARG A 42 3.36 8.09 -11.26
C ARG A 42 2.12 8.54 -10.46
N PRO A 43 2.03 9.81 -10.04
CA PRO A 43 0.88 10.27 -9.28
C PRO A 43 -0.36 10.32 -10.17
N PRO A 44 -1.50 9.80 -9.70
CA PRO A 44 -2.79 10.01 -10.37
C PRO A 44 -3.17 11.49 -10.40
N PRO A 45 -4.05 11.91 -11.32
CA PRO A 45 -4.56 13.27 -11.35
C PRO A 45 -5.27 13.60 -10.04
N HIS A 46 -4.83 14.65 -9.37
CA HIS A 46 -5.52 15.14 -8.17
C HIS A 46 -6.71 16.00 -8.57
N ARG A 47 -7.88 15.62 -8.12
CA ARG A 47 -9.13 16.34 -8.29
C ARG A 47 -9.60 16.89 -6.95
N GLY A 48 -10.37 17.98 -6.97
CA GLY A 48 -11.00 18.56 -5.79
C GLY A 48 -12.51 18.50 -5.87
N GLY A 49 -13.18 18.94 -4.80
CA GLY A 49 -14.62 19.15 -4.76
C GLY A 49 -15.44 17.90 -5.11
N GLU A 50 -16.44 18.09 -5.96
CA GLU A 50 -17.38 17.03 -6.37
C GLU A 50 -16.68 15.87 -7.06
N ALA A 51 -15.66 16.13 -7.89
CA ALA A 51 -14.97 15.10 -8.64
C ALA A 51 -14.18 14.14 -7.72
N ALA A 52 -13.52 14.65 -6.68
CA ALA A 52 -12.84 13.82 -5.68
C ALA A 52 -13.84 12.98 -4.88
N ARG A 53 -14.99 13.58 -4.48
CA ARG A 53 -16.09 12.87 -3.84
C ARG A 53 -16.58 11.69 -4.69
N ASP A 54 -16.82 11.93 -5.98
CA ASP A 54 -17.36 10.91 -6.88
C ASP A 54 -16.38 9.77 -7.11
N ILE A 55 -15.09 10.07 -7.22
CA ILE A 55 -14.02 9.05 -7.30
C ILE A 55 -14.05 8.21 -6.03
N GLU A 56 -14.01 8.82 -4.84
CA GLU A 56 -13.96 8.08 -3.59
C GLU A 56 -15.23 7.24 -3.38
N ALA A 57 -16.42 7.77 -3.67
CA ALA A 57 -17.67 7.02 -3.56
C ALA A 57 -17.69 5.80 -4.50
N ARG A 58 -17.24 5.95 -5.75
CA ARG A 58 -17.11 4.88 -6.72
C ARG A 58 -16.09 3.83 -6.26
N ARG A 59 -14.91 4.27 -5.83
CA ARG A 59 -13.85 3.37 -5.36
C ARG A 59 -14.28 2.57 -4.12
N ILE A 60 -14.99 3.19 -3.18
CA ILE A 60 -15.57 2.48 -2.03
C ILE A 60 -16.54 1.39 -2.50
N ALA A 61 -17.45 1.69 -3.44
CA ALA A 61 -18.40 0.71 -3.95
C ALA A 61 -17.71 -0.46 -4.67
N GLU A 62 -16.67 -0.20 -5.49
CA GLU A 62 -15.86 -1.21 -6.15
C GLU A 62 -15.16 -2.13 -5.15
N LEU A 63 -14.51 -1.56 -4.12
CA LEU A 63 -13.81 -2.29 -3.08
C LEU A 63 -14.77 -3.12 -2.21
N GLN A 64 -15.98 -2.61 -1.91
CA GLN A 64 -17.03 -3.37 -1.23
C GLN A 64 -17.48 -4.58 -2.06
N ALA A 65 -17.63 -4.42 -3.36
CA ALA A 65 -17.97 -5.52 -4.26
C ALA A 65 -16.88 -6.60 -4.31
N GLN A 66 -15.63 -6.22 -4.03
CA GLN A 66 -14.47 -7.11 -3.89
C GLN A 66 -14.28 -7.62 -2.46
N ALA A 67 -15.29 -7.49 -1.57
CA ALA A 67 -15.25 -7.90 -0.17
C ALA A 67 -14.10 -7.30 0.66
N VAL A 68 -13.60 -6.13 0.26
CA VAL A 68 -12.58 -5.38 1.02
C VAL A 68 -13.24 -4.62 2.16
N ASN A 69 -12.61 -4.62 3.33
CA ASN A 69 -13.09 -3.85 4.49
C ASN A 69 -12.83 -2.35 4.30
N VAL A 70 -13.84 -1.64 3.87
CA VAL A 70 -13.86 -0.18 3.67
C VAL A 70 -15.11 0.43 4.31
N PRO A 71 -15.12 1.73 4.62
CA PRO A 71 -16.29 2.40 5.16
C PRO A 71 -17.52 2.26 4.26
N GLN A 72 -18.71 2.29 4.88
CA GLN A 72 -19.96 2.45 4.16
C GLN A 72 -20.23 3.94 3.90
N VAL A 73 -20.72 4.25 2.70
CA VAL A 73 -21.23 5.61 2.41
C VAL A 73 -22.63 5.72 3.01
N LEU A 74 -22.76 6.47 4.09
CA LEU A 74 -24.02 6.70 4.82
C LEU A 74 -24.80 7.89 4.26
N GLY A 75 -24.13 8.81 3.57
CA GLY A 75 -24.75 9.97 2.97
C GLY A 75 -23.80 10.69 2.01
N THR A 76 -24.40 11.41 1.06
CA THR A 76 -23.68 12.16 0.03
C THR A 76 -24.17 13.62 -0.01
N GLY A 77 -23.23 14.56 0.14
CA GLY A 77 -23.45 15.99 -0.05
C GLY A 77 -22.83 16.48 -1.37
N ARG A 78 -22.92 17.79 -1.65
CA ARG A 78 -22.40 18.36 -2.89
C ARG A 78 -20.89 18.07 -3.07
N ALA A 79 -20.07 18.36 -2.08
CA ALA A 79 -18.64 18.07 -2.04
C ALA A 79 -18.28 17.41 -0.70
N ALA A 80 -19.08 16.43 -0.25
CA ALA A 80 -18.89 15.76 1.02
C ALA A 80 -19.45 14.33 0.97
N LEU A 81 -18.85 13.43 1.75
CA LEU A 81 -19.39 12.12 2.09
C LEU A 81 -19.53 11.99 3.60
N VAL A 82 -20.56 11.26 4.00
CA VAL A 82 -20.67 10.74 5.35
C VAL A 82 -20.31 9.26 5.29
N LEU A 83 -19.27 8.89 6.03
CA LEU A 83 -18.69 7.55 6.03
C LEU A 83 -18.88 6.90 7.40
N SER A 84 -19.14 5.60 7.43
CA SER A 84 -19.14 4.84 8.68
C SER A 84 -17.77 4.87 9.34
N ASP A 85 -17.73 4.69 10.67
CA ASP A 85 -16.48 4.47 11.39
C ASP A 85 -15.94 3.07 11.03
N ASN A 86 -14.66 3.01 10.68
CA ASN A 86 -13.98 1.77 10.26
C ASN A 86 -12.84 1.40 11.22
N GLY A 87 -12.86 1.91 12.44
CA GLY A 87 -11.87 1.63 13.46
C GLY A 87 -10.78 2.70 13.62
N ARG A 88 -9.79 2.40 14.43
CA ARG A 88 -8.68 3.29 14.74
C ARG A 88 -7.67 3.31 13.60
N SER A 89 -7.03 4.46 13.35
CA SER A 89 -5.91 4.52 12.40
C SER A 89 -4.80 3.51 12.78
N LEU A 90 -4.40 2.70 11.81
CA LEU A 90 -3.28 1.76 11.98
C LEU A 90 -2.00 2.47 12.44
N ALA A 91 -1.77 3.71 11.97
CA ALA A 91 -0.64 4.52 12.40
C ALA A 91 -0.66 4.80 13.91
N SER A 92 -1.83 4.94 14.54
CA SER A 92 -1.97 5.08 15.97
C SER A 92 -1.72 3.76 16.69
N CYS A 93 -2.28 2.68 16.19
CA CYS A 93 -2.06 1.34 16.74
C CYS A 93 -0.56 0.96 16.73
N LEU A 94 0.13 1.19 15.61
CA LEU A 94 1.57 0.91 15.48
C LEU A 94 2.46 1.75 16.43
N ARG A 95 2.03 2.97 16.78
CA ARG A 95 2.78 3.81 17.73
C ARG A 95 2.65 3.31 19.17
N GLU A 96 1.50 2.78 19.52
CA GLU A 96 1.17 2.33 20.89
C GLU A 96 1.62 0.89 21.15
N ALA A 97 1.72 0.06 20.12
CA ALA A 97 2.12 -1.33 20.22
C ALA A 97 3.60 -1.48 20.60
N ASP A 98 3.90 -2.53 21.35
CA ASP A 98 5.25 -3.04 21.52
C ASP A 98 5.78 -3.69 20.23
N GLU A 99 6.98 -4.24 20.24
CA GLU A 99 7.59 -4.81 19.04
C GLU A 99 6.80 -6.01 18.51
N ALA A 100 6.37 -6.93 19.38
CA ALA A 100 5.63 -8.12 18.98
C ALA A 100 4.23 -7.76 18.43
N GLY A 101 3.51 -6.89 19.12
CA GLY A 101 2.21 -6.38 18.66
C GLY A 101 2.31 -5.60 17.34
N ARG A 102 3.42 -4.88 17.14
CA ARG A 102 3.70 -4.18 15.90
C ARG A 102 3.94 -5.14 14.74
N ASP A 103 4.70 -6.22 14.95
CA ASP A 103 4.94 -7.26 13.95
C ASP A 103 3.64 -7.96 13.57
N GLU A 104 2.75 -8.22 14.54
CA GLU A 104 1.44 -8.81 14.29
C GLU A 104 0.52 -7.87 13.49
N LEU A 105 0.44 -6.59 13.85
CA LEU A 105 -0.34 -5.60 13.10
C LEU A 105 0.17 -5.45 11.66
N VAL A 106 1.48 -5.45 11.45
CA VAL A 106 2.07 -5.39 10.11
C VAL A 106 1.76 -6.67 9.33
N ARG A 107 1.87 -7.86 9.95
CA ARG A 107 1.51 -9.13 9.30
C ARG A 107 0.03 -9.17 8.90
N HIS A 108 -0.87 -8.74 9.78
CA HIS A 108 -2.31 -8.62 9.45
C HIS A 108 -2.55 -7.66 8.29
N SER A 109 -1.83 -6.54 8.25
CA SER A 109 -1.94 -5.54 7.18
C SER A 109 -1.46 -6.08 5.83
N LEU A 110 -0.30 -6.75 5.81
CA LEU A 110 0.26 -7.39 4.63
C LEU A 110 -0.69 -8.47 4.08
N ALA A 111 -1.23 -9.33 4.97
CA ALA A 111 -2.19 -10.35 4.59
C ALA A 111 -3.51 -9.75 4.06
N ALA A 112 -3.95 -8.60 4.60
CA ALA A 112 -5.14 -7.91 4.09
C ALA A 112 -4.90 -7.33 2.68
N ILE A 113 -3.72 -6.74 2.42
CA ILE A 113 -3.32 -6.25 1.09
C ILE A 113 -3.28 -7.41 0.09
N ALA A 114 -2.55 -8.49 0.40
CA ALA A 114 -2.42 -9.64 -0.50
C ALA A 114 -3.77 -10.28 -0.84
N ARG A 115 -4.64 -10.50 0.16
CA ARG A 115 -5.99 -11.03 -0.08
C ARG A 115 -6.82 -10.12 -0.98
N SER A 116 -6.73 -8.81 -0.81
CA SER A 116 -7.45 -7.85 -1.64
C SER A 116 -6.91 -7.84 -3.06
N HIS A 117 -5.59 -7.90 -3.24
CA HIS A 117 -4.96 -7.99 -4.57
C HIS A 117 -5.38 -9.25 -5.32
N ALA A 118 -5.48 -10.40 -4.64
CA ALA A 118 -5.98 -11.65 -5.23
C ALA A 118 -7.42 -11.54 -5.75
N GLN A 119 -8.20 -10.58 -5.25
CA GLN A 119 -9.56 -10.27 -5.71
C GLN A 119 -9.60 -9.15 -6.76
N GLY A 120 -8.44 -8.71 -7.24
CA GLY A 120 -8.29 -7.63 -8.22
C GLY A 120 -8.42 -6.22 -7.62
N ALA A 121 -8.39 -6.09 -6.30
CA ALA A 121 -8.39 -4.78 -5.64
C ALA A 121 -7.02 -4.09 -5.73
N TYR A 122 -7.03 -2.78 -5.52
CA TYR A 122 -5.86 -1.91 -5.34
C TYR A 122 -6.28 -0.69 -4.53
N PHE A 123 -5.34 -0.01 -3.88
CA PHE A 123 -5.63 1.10 -2.95
C PHE A 123 -5.01 2.42 -3.39
N GLY A 124 -3.82 2.36 -4.00
CA GLY A 124 -3.03 3.50 -4.44
C GLY A 124 -2.13 4.10 -3.35
N GLN A 125 -2.61 4.24 -2.13
CA GLN A 125 -1.86 4.77 -1.00
C GLN A 125 -2.20 4.07 0.33
N PRO A 126 -1.96 2.76 0.51
CA PRO A 126 -2.22 2.05 1.77
C PRO A 126 -1.13 2.39 2.83
N LEU A 127 -0.98 3.68 3.10
CA LEU A 127 -0.13 4.14 4.19
C LEU A 127 -0.81 3.82 5.53
N PRO A 128 -0.09 3.58 6.63
CA PRO A 128 -0.70 3.29 7.92
C PRO A 128 -1.73 4.34 8.41
N ARG A 129 -1.64 5.59 7.93
CA ARG A 129 -2.65 6.60 8.24
C ARG A 129 -3.96 6.42 7.45
N ASN A 130 -3.89 5.78 6.29
CA ASN A 130 -5.01 5.48 5.39
C ASN A 130 -5.52 4.03 5.57
N MET A 131 -5.04 3.36 6.61
CA MET A 131 -5.51 2.05 7.04
C MET A 131 -6.08 2.14 8.45
N THR A 132 -7.01 1.28 8.79
CA THR A 132 -7.65 1.21 10.09
C THR A 132 -7.56 -0.19 10.68
N PHE A 133 -7.74 -0.29 11.98
CA PHE A 133 -7.85 -1.54 12.71
C PHE A 133 -8.94 -1.40 13.77
N ASP A 134 -9.91 -2.30 13.75
CA ASP A 134 -11.06 -2.33 14.67
C ASP A 134 -10.85 -3.28 15.86
N GLY A 135 -9.69 -3.92 15.95
CA GLY A 135 -9.36 -4.96 16.93
C GLY A 135 -9.40 -6.38 16.34
N GLN A 136 -9.95 -6.55 15.13
CA GLN A 136 -10.07 -7.84 14.46
C GLN A 136 -9.60 -7.79 13.01
N GLN A 137 -9.98 -6.75 12.28
CA GLN A 137 -9.75 -6.64 10.84
C GLN A 137 -9.04 -5.33 10.49
N ILE A 138 -8.20 -5.42 9.46
CA ILE A 138 -7.63 -4.25 8.80
C ILE A 138 -8.67 -3.71 7.82
N GLY A 139 -8.85 -2.39 7.83
CA GLY A 139 -9.65 -1.68 6.87
C GLY A 139 -8.84 -0.62 6.12
N PHE A 140 -9.42 -0.09 5.05
CA PHE A 140 -8.77 0.88 4.17
C PHE A 140 -9.68 2.10 3.99
N ILE A 141 -9.09 3.29 3.91
CA ILE A 141 -9.79 4.57 3.78
C ILE A 141 -9.01 5.49 2.83
N ASP A 142 -9.64 6.57 2.39
CA ASP A 142 -9.00 7.67 1.63
C ASP A 142 -8.70 7.31 0.17
N PHE A 143 -9.75 7.23 -0.65
CA PHE A 143 -9.71 6.83 -2.06
C PHE A 143 -9.99 8.00 -3.02
N GLU A 144 -9.50 9.21 -2.71
CA GLU A 144 -9.72 10.42 -3.52
C GLU A 144 -9.05 10.37 -4.90
N GLU A 145 -8.12 9.45 -5.11
CA GLU A 145 -7.35 9.27 -6.32
C GLU A 145 -7.55 7.85 -6.89
N ASP A 146 -7.53 7.74 -8.23
CA ASP A 146 -7.61 6.45 -8.91
C ASP A 146 -6.32 6.17 -9.69
N PRO A 147 -5.45 5.27 -9.21
CA PRO A 147 -4.23 4.87 -9.91
C PRO A 147 -4.44 4.35 -11.33
N LEU A 148 -5.55 3.64 -11.61
CA LEU A 148 -5.79 3.09 -12.95
C LEU A 148 -6.01 4.15 -14.03
N GLU A 149 -6.14 5.42 -13.67
CA GLU A 149 -6.15 6.50 -14.67
C GLU A 149 -4.79 6.69 -15.36
N VAL A 150 -3.71 6.20 -14.76
CA VAL A 150 -2.32 6.46 -15.23
C VAL A 150 -1.43 5.23 -15.26
N MET A 151 -1.89 4.08 -14.77
CA MET A 151 -1.14 2.82 -14.72
C MET A 151 -2.09 1.63 -14.81
N ASP A 152 -1.56 0.44 -15.12
CA ASP A 152 -2.32 -0.80 -15.11
C ASP A 152 -2.50 -1.37 -13.69
N LEU A 153 -3.30 -2.45 -13.57
CA LEU A 153 -3.62 -3.06 -12.29
C LEU A 153 -2.37 -3.59 -11.55
N ALA A 154 -1.46 -4.26 -12.27
CA ALA A 154 -0.27 -4.82 -11.65
C ALA A 154 0.66 -3.72 -11.12
N GLN A 155 0.77 -2.61 -11.84
CA GLN A 155 1.50 -1.42 -11.40
C GLN A 155 0.82 -0.76 -10.19
N ALA A 156 -0.52 -0.69 -10.15
CA ALA A 156 -1.26 -0.14 -9.01
C ALA A 156 -1.07 -1.00 -7.76
N GLN A 157 -1.13 -2.33 -7.89
CA GLN A 157 -0.86 -3.27 -6.81
C GLN A 157 0.61 -3.23 -6.35
N ALA A 158 1.58 -3.12 -7.28
CA ALA A 158 2.98 -2.91 -6.94
C ALA A 158 3.19 -1.58 -6.17
N ARG A 159 2.48 -0.51 -6.57
CA ARG A 159 2.47 0.76 -5.85
C ARG A 159 1.99 0.59 -4.41
N ASP A 160 0.98 -0.23 -4.17
CA ASP A 160 0.45 -0.47 -2.83
C ASP A 160 1.53 -1.06 -1.91
N TRP A 161 2.30 -2.03 -2.36
CA TRP A 161 3.44 -2.57 -1.62
C TRP A 161 4.51 -1.53 -1.32
N LEU A 162 4.84 -0.68 -2.30
CA LEU A 162 5.81 0.40 -2.15
C LEU A 162 5.36 1.44 -1.12
N MET A 163 4.07 1.83 -1.17
CA MET A 163 3.49 2.81 -0.25
C MET A 163 3.36 2.25 1.17
N PHE A 164 2.92 1.01 1.32
CA PHE A 164 2.85 0.35 2.62
C PHE A 164 4.24 0.22 3.25
N GLY A 165 5.20 -0.36 2.51
CA GLY A 165 6.58 -0.51 2.98
C GLY A 165 7.21 0.82 3.40
N TYR A 166 7.00 1.89 2.61
CA TYR A 166 7.43 3.24 2.98
C TYR A 166 6.78 3.71 4.29
N GLY A 167 5.47 3.50 4.43
CA GLY A 167 4.73 3.94 5.60
C GLY A 167 5.14 3.26 6.90
N VAL A 168 5.55 1.97 6.84
CA VAL A 168 5.92 1.17 8.01
C VAL A 168 7.42 1.19 8.32
N ALA A 169 8.29 1.49 7.36
CA ALA A 169 9.76 1.42 7.52
C ALA A 169 10.29 2.20 8.72
N LYS A 170 9.67 3.33 9.05
CA LYS A 170 10.04 4.16 10.21
C LYS A 170 9.84 3.47 11.57
N TYR A 171 8.98 2.46 11.65
CA TYR A 171 8.74 1.70 12.88
C TYR A 171 9.75 0.55 13.05
N TYR A 172 10.55 0.27 12.01
CA TYR A 172 11.53 -0.80 11.93
C TYR A 172 12.97 -0.31 11.72
N GLU A 173 13.29 0.94 12.03
CA GLU A 173 14.64 1.52 11.78
C GLU A 173 15.80 0.63 12.30
N HIS A 174 15.58 -0.07 13.41
CA HIS A 174 16.58 -0.96 14.05
C HIS A 174 16.33 -2.45 13.78
N ARG A 175 15.24 -2.79 13.06
CA ARG A 175 14.78 -4.17 12.82
C ARG A 175 14.42 -4.40 11.36
N LEU A 176 15.11 -3.75 10.44
CA LEU A 176 14.85 -3.86 8.99
C LEU A 176 14.82 -5.30 8.46
N PRO A 177 15.68 -6.25 8.94
CA PRO A 177 15.58 -7.64 8.52
C PRO A 177 14.24 -8.30 8.84
N VAL A 178 13.61 -7.94 9.97
CA VAL A 178 12.27 -8.45 10.32
C VAL A 178 11.22 -7.94 9.34
N LEU A 179 11.24 -6.64 9.03
CA LEU A 179 10.32 -6.08 8.04
C LEU A 179 10.54 -6.69 6.64
N GLN A 180 11.80 -6.94 6.26
CA GLN A 180 12.14 -7.61 5.01
C GLN A 180 11.52 -9.00 4.93
N GLN A 181 11.66 -9.78 6.01
CA GLN A 181 11.08 -11.12 6.08
C GLN A 181 9.55 -11.08 5.97
N LEU A 182 8.88 -10.21 6.75
CA LEU A 182 7.42 -10.05 6.70
C LEU A 182 6.91 -9.70 5.30
N LEU A 183 7.59 -8.78 4.62
CA LEU A 183 7.25 -8.40 3.24
C LEU A 183 7.51 -9.55 2.25
N ALA A 184 8.63 -10.25 2.38
CA ALA A 184 8.97 -11.37 1.51
C ALA A 184 7.92 -12.50 1.63
N GLU A 185 7.55 -12.86 2.87
CA GLU A 185 6.51 -13.86 3.14
C GLU A 185 5.17 -13.47 2.49
N ALA A 186 4.75 -12.22 2.65
CA ALA A 186 3.48 -11.75 2.08
C ALA A 186 3.47 -11.63 0.56
N MET A 187 4.63 -11.33 -0.05
CA MET A 187 4.76 -11.16 -1.50
C MET A 187 5.03 -12.50 -2.22
N CYS A 188 5.22 -13.62 -1.52
CA CYS A 188 5.37 -14.93 -2.14
C CYS A 188 4.12 -15.37 -2.91
N ASP A 189 2.94 -14.97 -2.45
CA ASP A 189 1.65 -15.33 -3.05
C ASP A 189 1.15 -14.28 -4.07
N GLU A 190 1.92 -13.22 -4.30
CA GLU A 190 1.56 -12.18 -5.27
C GLU A 190 1.79 -12.62 -6.72
N GLY A 191 0.99 -12.04 -7.64
CA GLY A 191 1.18 -12.26 -9.06
C GLY A 191 2.57 -11.81 -9.55
N ALA A 192 3.23 -12.62 -10.39
CA ALA A 192 4.56 -12.32 -10.92
C ALA A 192 4.69 -10.89 -11.49
N PRO A 193 3.72 -10.33 -12.25
CA PRO A 193 3.82 -8.96 -12.75
C PRO A 193 3.90 -7.91 -11.64
N VAL A 194 3.20 -8.13 -10.50
CA VAL A 194 3.22 -7.21 -9.35
C VAL A 194 4.62 -7.19 -8.74
N VAL A 195 5.19 -8.38 -8.50
CA VAL A 195 6.54 -8.53 -7.93
C VAL A 195 7.59 -7.93 -8.87
N GLU A 196 7.49 -8.17 -10.19
CA GLU A 196 8.39 -7.61 -11.20
C GLU A 196 8.36 -6.08 -11.22
N HIS A 197 7.17 -5.46 -11.18
CA HIS A 197 7.05 -4.00 -11.12
C HIS A 197 7.63 -3.43 -9.84
N ALA A 198 7.36 -4.04 -8.68
CA ALA A 198 7.92 -3.59 -7.40
C ALA A 198 9.45 -3.72 -7.39
N HIS A 199 9.99 -4.83 -7.92
CA HIS A 199 11.42 -5.07 -8.04
C HIS A 199 12.10 -4.07 -8.98
N ALA A 200 11.52 -3.83 -10.15
CA ALA A 200 12.07 -2.90 -11.14
C ALA A 200 12.14 -1.46 -10.60
N VAL A 201 11.09 -1.00 -9.92
CA VAL A 201 11.05 0.32 -9.29
C VAL A 201 12.13 0.44 -8.20
N THR A 202 12.20 -0.52 -7.30
CA THR A 202 13.15 -0.49 -6.18
C THR A 202 14.59 -0.65 -6.66
N GLY A 203 14.84 -1.47 -7.68
CA GLY A 203 16.16 -1.63 -8.31
C GLY A 203 16.69 -0.31 -8.87
N ARG A 204 15.85 0.46 -9.59
CA ARG A 204 16.22 1.79 -10.12
C ARG A 204 16.47 2.81 -9.03
N LEU A 205 15.80 2.69 -7.88
CA LEU A 205 15.94 3.62 -6.76
C LEU A 205 17.09 3.25 -5.80
N GLN A 206 17.66 2.06 -5.87
CA GLN A 206 18.75 1.63 -4.98
C GLN A 206 19.96 2.57 -4.93
N PRO A 207 20.48 3.08 -6.06
CA PRO A 207 21.61 3.99 -6.01
C PRO A 207 21.28 5.26 -5.22
N MET A 208 20.06 5.77 -5.39
CA MET A 208 19.56 6.93 -4.66
C MET A 208 19.38 6.62 -3.17
N ALA A 209 18.86 5.45 -2.82
CA ALA A 209 18.70 5.02 -1.43
C ALA A 209 20.02 4.94 -0.66
N ARG A 210 21.12 4.56 -1.34
CA ARG A 210 22.46 4.50 -0.73
C ARG A 210 23.03 5.89 -0.40
N VAL A 211 22.62 6.92 -1.14
CA VAL A 211 23.08 8.32 -0.97
C VAL A 211 22.14 9.08 -0.02
N LEU A 212 20.85 8.78 0.00
CA LEU A 212 19.83 9.46 0.80
C LEU A 212 19.89 9.03 2.29
N ARG A 213 20.95 9.47 3.01
CA ARG A 213 21.07 9.23 4.46
C ARG A 213 20.71 10.43 5.34
N LEU A 214 20.31 11.55 4.74
CA LEU A 214 20.04 12.81 5.42
C LEU A 214 18.54 12.97 5.73
N GLY A 215 18.20 13.09 7.04
CA GLY A 215 16.84 13.33 7.52
C GLY A 215 15.99 12.06 7.72
N ARG A 216 14.98 12.14 8.61
CA ARG A 216 14.12 11.00 8.99
C ARG A 216 13.32 10.44 7.80
N SER A 217 12.70 11.32 7.01
CA SER A 217 11.88 10.90 5.86
C SER A 217 12.72 10.29 4.74
N ALA A 218 13.93 10.81 4.51
CA ALA A 218 14.85 10.27 3.53
C ALA A 218 15.38 8.88 3.94
N ARG A 219 15.64 8.67 5.23
CA ARG A 219 16.00 7.35 5.76
C ARG A 219 14.86 6.34 5.64
N ALA A 220 13.62 6.73 6.00
CA ALA A 220 12.47 5.86 5.84
C ALA A 220 12.27 5.44 4.37
N LEU A 221 12.45 6.37 3.42
CA LEU A 221 12.40 6.08 2.00
C LEU A 221 13.54 5.14 1.58
N ALA A 222 14.77 5.41 1.99
CA ALA A 222 15.92 4.56 1.70
C ALA A 222 15.74 3.13 2.27
N HIS A 223 15.27 3.02 3.50
CA HIS A 223 14.99 1.73 4.14
C HIS A 223 13.89 0.97 3.40
N SER A 224 12.78 1.62 3.02
CA SER A 224 11.71 0.97 2.28
C SER A 224 12.16 0.43 0.93
N ILE A 225 12.96 1.21 0.18
CA ILE A 225 13.52 0.78 -1.11
C ILE A 225 14.38 -0.47 -0.93
N LEU A 226 15.29 -0.45 0.04
CA LEU A 226 16.21 -1.58 0.28
C LEU A 226 15.46 -2.83 0.74
N VAL A 227 14.50 -2.69 1.65
CA VAL A 227 13.72 -3.80 2.22
C VAL A 227 12.82 -4.43 1.15
N ILE A 228 12.09 -3.64 0.38
CA ILE A 228 11.21 -4.16 -0.67
C ILE A 228 12.04 -4.79 -1.81
N HIS A 229 13.16 -4.16 -2.19
CA HIS A 229 14.02 -4.77 -3.20
C HIS A 229 14.56 -6.13 -2.76
N ALA A 230 15.00 -6.26 -1.51
CA ALA A 230 15.48 -7.53 -0.97
C ALA A 230 14.36 -8.57 -0.86
N ALA A 231 13.15 -8.15 -0.43
CA ALA A 231 11.97 -9.02 -0.37
C ALA A 231 11.58 -9.55 -1.75
N THR A 232 11.51 -8.67 -2.75
CA THR A 232 11.17 -9.06 -4.14
C THR A 232 12.26 -9.88 -4.80
N THR A 233 13.53 -9.64 -4.49
CA THR A 233 14.66 -10.47 -4.98
C THR A 233 14.54 -11.90 -4.46
N LEU A 234 14.18 -12.09 -3.20
CA LEU A 234 13.99 -13.42 -2.63
C LEU A 234 12.81 -14.14 -3.30
N SER A 235 11.69 -13.46 -3.50
CA SER A 235 10.53 -14.03 -4.20
C SER A 235 10.85 -14.44 -5.63
N VAL A 236 11.56 -13.60 -6.39
CA VAL A 236 12.00 -13.91 -7.76
C VAL A 236 12.96 -15.10 -7.76
N LEU A 237 13.89 -15.20 -6.82
CA LEU A 237 14.80 -16.32 -6.70
C LEU A 237 14.08 -17.63 -6.40
N VAL A 238 13.09 -17.61 -5.49
CA VAL A 238 12.28 -18.80 -5.17
C VAL A 238 11.52 -19.27 -6.40
N VAL A 239 10.85 -18.37 -7.12
CA VAL A 239 10.14 -18.70 -8.37
C VAL A 239 11.12 -19.25 -9.42
N ALA A 240 12.29 -18.64 -9.59
CA ALA A 240 13.29 -19.10 -10.53
C ALA A 240 13.79 -20.52 -10.18
N LEU A 241 14.06 -20.80 -8.89
CA LEU A 241 14.47 -22.11 -8.42
C LEU A 241 13.39 -23.15 -8.65
N VAL A 242 12.11 -22.84 -8.35
CA VAL A 242 10.97 -23.73 -8.61
C VAL A 242 10.85 -24.02 -10.11
N CYS A 243 11.00 -23.01 -10.97
CA CYS A 243 10.97 -23.20 -12.42
C CYS A 243 12.12 -24.11 -12.89
N VAL A 244 13.35 -23.87 -12.42
CA VAL A 244 14.53 -24.69 -12.78
C VAL A 244 14.32 -26.12 -12.33
N ASP A 245 13.86 -26.35 -11.11
CA ASP A 245 13.58 -27.68 -10.56
C ASP A 245 12.50 -28.39 -11.39
N TRP A 246 11.39 -27.73 -11.69
CA TRP A 246 10.34 -28.28 -12.52
C TRP A 246 10.77 -28.60 -13.96
N PHE A 247 11.57 -27.73 -14.58
CA PHE A 247 12.04 -27.95 -15.96
C PHE A 247 13.20 -28.96 -16.06
N SER A 248 13.90 -29.26 -14.94
CA SER A 248 15.01 -30.21 -14.94
C SER A 248 14.55 -31.67 -14.93
N ASP A 249 13.57 -32.04 -14.11
CA ASP A 249 13.11 -33.41 -13.94
C ASP A 249 11.59 -33.59 -13.73
N GLY A 250 10.82 -32.51 -13.76
CA GLY A 250 9.37 -32.51 -13.53
C GLY A 250 8.96 -32.82 -12.08
N ARG A 251 9.87 -32.65 -11.12
CA ARG A 251 9.64 -32.86 -9.69
C ARG A 251 10.07 -31.63 -8.90
N LEU A 252 9.41 -31.38 -7.77
CA LEU A 252 9.70 -30.23 -6.88
C LEU A 252 10.52 -30.73 -5.66
N ASP A 253 11.68 -31.33 -5.90
CA ASP A 253 12.48 -31.96 -4.84
C ASP A 253 13.34 -30.96 -4.06
N MET A 254 13.69 -29.81 -4.65
CA MET A 254 14.51 -28.78 -4.00
C MET A 254 13.75 -27.97 -2.94
N LEU A 255 12.40 -27.93 -2.97
CA LEU A 255 11.61 -27.31 -1.91
C LEU A 255 11.70 -28.04 -0.56
N GLY A 256 12.01 -29.32 -0.55
CA GLY A 256 12.24 -30.11 0.65
C GLY A 256 13.56 -29.79 1.41
N LEU A 257 14.45 -28.99 0.81
CA LEU A 257 15.72 -28.55 1.41
C LEU A 257 15.62 -27.18 2.10
N LEU A 258 14.46 -26.49 1.98
CA LEU A 258 14.22 -25.16 2.54
C LEU A 258 13.28 -25.19 3.77
N GLY A 259 12.87 -26.36 4.25
CA GLY A 259 12.01 -26.62 5.42
C GLY A 259 12.75 -27.07 6.66
#